data_2ecc0f2581bebf170401730a5086bfe6
#
_entry.id   2ecc0f2581bebf170401730a5086bfe6
#
_cell.length_a   1.000
_cell.length_b   1.000
_cell.length_c   1.000
_cell.angle_alpha   90.00
_cell.angle_beta   90.00
_cell.angle_gamma   90.00
#
_symmetry.space_group_name_H-M   'P 1'
#
loop_
_entity.id
_entity.type
_entity.pdbx_description
1 polymer ?
#
loop_
_entity_poly.entity_id
_entity_poly.type
_entity_poly.pdbx_seq_one_letter_code
_entity_poly.pdbx_strand_id
1 'polypeptide(L)'
;GSTLKNRNQKIEIENIKTQISLKSLIENKFSIENLEISTKSLEIKSLISFLRSFQNTPELFVLERIVKKGFLIADVKLEFNQEGKIKDNYEINGFIRDTKFSIFKKYDFQKLNLIFEYKKDNLSLSDVALSLNNLDLVSKNISLKKIKEDYLIKGNINHGKLEIEENNLNLFIRPFLKGVDLKKLKLSSNNDFTFKVNKKFQLNDLVFNSKILIDEFSIINKFKIKNFLPNIKDSFIFSNHELLIKYTKDNLYINGAGDILTQNKNDILTYSINKKKDILDFKTSL
;
A
#
# COMPACT_ATOMS: atom_id res chain seq x y z
N GLY A 1 34.42 8.22 6.43
CA GLY A 1 33.30 7.32 6.66
C GLY A 1 33.76 5.88 6.67
N SER A 2 33.08 5.06 7.45
CA SER A 2 33.36 3.63 7.52
C SER A 2 32.65 2.90 6.39
N THR A 3 33.17 1.73 5.99
CA THR A 3 32.55 0.91 4.95
C THR A 3 32.47 -0.52 5.45
N LEU A 4 31.28 -1.12 5.39
CA LEU A 4 31.13 -2.56 5.54
C LEU A 4 31.29 -3.24 4.19
N LYS A 5 32.15 -4.27 4.16
CA LYS A 5 32.42 -5.05 2.95
C LYS A 5 32.11 -6.52 3.18
N ASN A 6 31.46 -7.14 2.20
CA ASN A 6 31.32 -8.58 2.13
C ASN A 6 31.48 -9.04 0.67
N ARG A 7 32.49 -9.87 0.40
CA ARG A 7 32.88 -10.25 -0.97
C ARG A 7 33.10 -8.98 -1.81
N ASN A 8 32.41 -8.85 -2.94
CA ASN A 8 32.48 -7.70 -3.86
C ASN A 8 31.46 -6.59 -3.57
N GLN A 9 30.67 -6.74 -2.51
CA GLN A 9 29.64 -5.77 -2.13
C GLN A 9 30.11 -4.88 -0.98
N LYS A 10 29.76 -3.61 -1.03
CA LYS A 10 30.08 -2.65 0.03
C LYS A 10 28.88 -1.76 0.31
N ILE A 11 28.72 -1.36 1.58
CA ILE A 11 27.80 -0.31 1.99
C ILE A 11 28.55 0.75 2.80
N GLU A 12 28.19 2.01 2.60
CA GLU A 12 28.81 3.12 3.30
C GLU A 12 28.04 3.42 4.59
N ILE A 13 28.79 3.56 5.67
CA ILE A 13 28.31 3.86 7.01
C ILE A 13 28.74 5.28 7.35
N GLU A 14 27.78 6.03 7.90
CA GLU A 14 28.03 7.38 8.39
C GLU A 14 28.70 7.33 9.76
N ASN A 15 28.08 6.57 10.69
CA ASN A 15 28.50 6.52 12.07
C ASN A 15 28.29 5.10 12.67
N ILE A 16 29.19 4.71 13.56
CA ILE A 16 29.08 3.51 14.40
C ILE A 16 29.36 3.95 15.82
N LYS A 17 28.43 3.68 16.73
CA LYS A 17 28.59 3.89 18.17
C LYS A 17 28.46 2.55 18.87
N THR A 18 29.32 2.33 19.87
CA THR A 18 29.29 1.13 20.70
C THR A 18 29.29 1.50 22.16
N GLN A 19 28.54 0.77 22.96
CA GLN A 19 28.61 0.79 24.40
C GLN A 19 29.28 -0.49 24.88
N ILE A 20 30.31 -0.36 25.69
CA ILE A 20 31.12 -1.48 26.18
C ILE A 20 30.90 -1.67 27.68
N SER A 21 30.67 -2.92 28.11
CA SER A 21 30.61 -3.32 29.50
C SER A 21 32.03 -3.55 30.03
N LEU A 22 32.47 -2.69 30.92
CA LEU A 22 33.78 -2.86 31.58
C LEU A 22 33.83 -4.14 32.43
N LYS A 23 32.70 -4.51 33.08
CA LYS A 23 32.60 -5.76 33.84
C LYS A 23 32.82 -6.99 32.94
N SER A 24 32.15 -7.05 31.80
CA SER A 24 32.31 -8.15 30.83
C SER A 24 33.73 -8.22 30.27
N LEU A 25 34.37 -7.07 30.08
CA LEU A 25 35.75 -6.98 29.62
C LEU A 25 36.72 -7.58 30.64
N ILE A 26 36.54 -7.26 31.93
CA ILE A 26 37.38 -7.82 33.02
C ILE A 26 37.17 -9.34 33.17
N GLU A 27 35.92 -9.79 32.95
CA GLU A 27 35.56 -11.22 33.04
C GLU A 27 35.90 -12.02 31.76
N ASN A 28 36.61 -11.43 30.80
CA ASN A 28 36.88 -12.02 29.46
C ASN A 28 35.65 -12.53 28.71
N LYS A 29 34.53 -11.84 28.88
CA LYS A 29 33.27 -12.08 28.16
C LYS A 29 33.11 -11.12 27.00
N PHE A 30 32.11 -11.37 26.14
CA PHE A 30 31.74 -10.43 25.11
C PHE A 30 31.33 -9.10 25.72
N SER A 31 32.01 -8.02 25.36
CA SER A 31 31.94 -6.74 26.08
C SER A 31 31.10 -5.65 25.39
N ILE A 32 30.67 -5.85 24.14
CA ILE A 32 29.77 -4.92 23.48
C ILE A 32 28.33 -5.16 23.97
N GLU A 33 27.72 -4.18 24.61
CA GLU A 33 26.32 -4.22 25.06
C GLU A 33 25.37 -3.69 24.00
N ASN A 34 25.72 -2.56 23.39
CA ASN A 34 24.93 -1.90 22.37
C ASN A 34 25.80 -1.54 21.16
N LEU A 35 25.20 -1.66 19.99
CA LEU A 35 25.78 -1.22 18.73
C LEU A 35 24.73 -0.40 17.96
N GLU A 36 25.04 0.86 17.69
CA GLU A 36 24.22 1.73 16.87
C GLU A 36 24.97 2.02 15.56
N ILE A 37 24.30 1.79 14.44
CA ILE A 37 24.85 2.00 13.10
C ILE A 37 23.94 2.95 12.35
N SER A 38 24.46 4.09 11.92
CA SER A 38 23.76 5.02 11.02
C SER A 38 24.34 4.89 9.61
N THR A 39 23.50 4.65 8.62
CA THR A 39 23.92 4.54 7.23
C THR A 39 23.93 5.91 6.55
N LYS A 40 24.80 6.11 5.59
CA LYS A 40 24.60 7.15 4.58
C LYS A 40 23.42 6.80 3.68
N SER A 41 23.10 7.66 2.73
CA SER A 41 22.12 7.33 1.70
C SER A 41 22.60 6.15 0.87
N LEU A 42 21.92 5.02 1.01
CA LEU A 42 22.21 3.76 0.32
C LEU A 42 21.26 3.56 -0.84
N GLU A 43 21.76 3.13 -1.97
CA GLU A 43 20.91 2.62 -3.03
C GLU A 43 20.28 1.28 -2.59
N ILE A 44 18.94 1.18 -2.65
CA ILE A 44 18.21 -0.03 -2.18
C ILE A 44 18.67 -1.30 -2.91
N LYS A 45 18.94 -1.21 -4.21
CA LYS A 45 19.45 -2.37 -4.96
C LYS A 45 20.81 -2.86 -4.43
N SER A 46 21.71 -1.93 -4.17
CA SER A 46 23.03 -2.24 -3.61
C SER A 46 22.91 -2.86 -2.22
N LEU A 47 21.99 -2.36 -1.38
CA LEU A 47 21.71 -2.95 -0.08
C LEU A 47 21.14 -4.38 -0.21
N ILE A 48 20.17 -4.61 -1.10
CA ILE A 48 19.61 -5.95 -1.33
C ILE A 48 20.70 -6.92 -1.79
N SER A 49 21.55 -6.52 -2.72
CA SER A 49 22.68 -7.34 -3.21
C SER A 49 23.68 -7.63 -2.09
N PHE A 50 23.96 -6.64 -1.22
CA PHE A 50 24.82 -6.83 -0.04
C PHE A 50 24.21 -7.84 0.92
N LEU A 51 22.93 -7.73 1.28
CA LEU A 51 22.24 -8.68 2.16
C LEU A 51 22.23 -10.10 1.58
N ARG A 52 22.01 -10.25 0.28
CA ARG A 52 22.05 -11.54 -0.42
C ARG A 52 23.42 -12.20 -0.39
N SER A 53 24.50 -11.43 -0.23
CA SER A 53 25.86 -12.00 -0.09
C SER A 53 26.06 -12.73 1.24
N PHE A 54 25.23 -12.47 2.26
CA PHE A 54 25.22 -13.21 3.54
C PHE A 54 24.16 -14.31 3.53
N GLN A 55 22.94 -13.99 3.11
CA GLN A 55 21.80 -14.91 3.14
C GLN A 55 20.97 -14.76 1.88
N ASN A 56 20.99 -15.80 1.03
CA ASN A 56 20.25 -15.79 -0.23
C ASN A 56 18.85 -16.38 -0.03
N THR A 57 17.91 -15.55 0.45
CA THR A 57 16.50 -15.95 0.63
C THR A 57 15.65 -15.66 -0.62
N PRO A 58 14.55 -16.41 -0.84
CA PRO A 58 13.61 -16.13 -1.93
C PRO A 58 13.07 -14.71 -1.91
N GLU A 59 12.83 -14.14 -0.72
CA GLU A 59 12.30 -12.78 -0.55
C GLU A 59 13.28 -11.72 -1.08
N LEU A 60 14.55 -11.81 -0.71
CA LEU A 60 15.60 -10.91 -1.19
C LEU A 60 15.80 -11.04 -2.71
N PHE A 61 15.68 -12.26 -3.26
CA PHE A 61 15.73 -12.48 -4.69
C PHE A 61 14.57 -11.78 -5.43
N VAL A 62 13.35 -11.89 -4.90
CA VAL A 62 12.19 -11.22 -5.47
C VAL A 62 12.36 -9.69 -5.38
N LEU A 63 12.75 -9.16 -4.22
CA LEU A 63 12.99 -7.72 -4.04
C LEU A 63 14.01 -7.17 -5.03
N GLU A 64 15.12 -7.87 -5.25
CA GLU A 64 16.14 -7.43 -6.21
C GLU A 64 15.61 -7.33 -7.66
N ARG A 65 14.67 -8.20 -8.02
CA ARG A 65 14.05 -8.17 -9.36
C ARG A 65 12.99 -7.08 -9.52
N ILE A 66 12.18 -6.84 -8.50
CA ILE A 66 11.07 -5.87 -8.59
C ILE A 66 11.55 -4.44 -8.39
N VAL A 67 12.52 -4.19 -7.50
CA VAL A 67 13.05 -2.84 -7.25
C VAL A 67 13.90 -2.38 -8.41
N LYS A 68 13.59 -1.20 -8.95
CA LYS A 68 14.33 -0.59 -10.08
C LYS A 68 15.34 0.45 -9.61
N LYS A 69 14.95 1.31 -8.70
CA LYS A 69 15.79 2.31 -8.03
C LYS A 69 15.18 2.71 -6.70
N GLY A 70 15.89 3.49 -5.94
CA GLY A 70 15.45 4.07 -4.68
C GLY A 70 16.60 4.17 -3.70
N PHE A 71 16.41 5.02 -2.70
CA PHE A 71 17.40 5.29 -1.68
C PHE A 71 16.81 5.02 -0.29
N LEU A 72 17.67 4.59 0.61
CA LEU A 72 17.36 4.30 2.00
C LEU A 72 18.42 4.94 2.89
N ILE A 73 17.98 5.54 3.98
CA ILE A 73 18.82 5.87 5.14
C ILE A 73 18.21 5.15 6.33
N ALA A 74 19.05 4.49 7.13
CA ALA A 74 18.59 3.73 8.28
C ALA A 74 19.54 3.86 9.47
N ASP A 75 18.93 3.88 10.66
CA ASP A 75 19.58 3.70 11.93
C ASP A 75 19.21 2.32 12.47
N VAL A 76 20.22 1.54 12.80
CA VAL A 76 20.09 0.17 13.34
C VAL A 76 20.64 0.17 14.75
N LYS A 77 19.81 -0.26 15.71
CA LYS A 77 20.20 -0.43 17.11
C LYS A 77 20.12 -1.92 17.47
N LEU A 78 21.26 -2.47 17.88
CA LEU A 78 21.41 -3.86 18.29
C LEU A 78 21.83 -3.90 19.76
N GLU A 79 21.23 -4.80 20.51
CA GLU A 79 21.68 -5.15 21.86
C GLU A 79 22.22 -6.57 21.84
N PHE A 80 23.25 -6.82 22.66
CA PHE A 80 23.89 -8.12 22.75
C PHE A 80 23.75 -8.67 24.17
N ASN A 81 23.70 -9.99 24.28
CA ASN A 81 23.83 -10.67 25.55
C ASN A 81 25.33 -10.94 25.87
N GLN A 82 25.61 -11.49 27.04
CA GLN A 82 26.98 -11.80 27.46
C GLN A 82 27.71 -12.85 26.60
N GLU A 83 26.97 -13.59 25.79
CA GLU A 83 27.50 -14.58 24.82
C GLU A 83 27.79 -13.97 23.43
N GLY A 84 27.52 -12.67 23.25
CA GLY A 84 27.66 -11.96 21.97
C GLY A 84 26.54 -12.23 20.97
N LYS A 85 25.42 -12.81 21.41
CA LYS A 85 24.24 -12.98 20.55
C LYS A 85 23.38 -11.73 20.57
N ILE A 86 22.86 -11.35 19.41
CA ILE A 86 21.91 -10.25 19.27
C ILE A 86 20.61 -10.63 20.01
N LYS A 87 20.11 -9.72 20.86
CA LYS A 87 18.82 -9.87 21.52
C LYS A 87 17.68 -9.59 20.53
N ASP A 88 16.51 -10.14 20.81
CA ASP A 88 15.30 -10.00 19.94
C ASP A 88 14.65 -8.59 19.98
N ASN A 89 15.25 -7.63 20.71
CA ASN A 89 14.75 -6.26 20.87
C ASN A 89 15.45 -5.24 19.93
N TYR A 90 16.07 -5.69 18.85
CA TYR A 90 16.69 -4.78 17.89
C TYR A 90 15.65 -3.86 17.22
N GLU A 91 16.12 -2.66 16.91
CA GLU A 91 15.30 -1.61 16.29
C GLU A 91 15.98 -1.15 15.00
N ILE A 92 15.17 -0.93 13.96
CA ILE A 92 15.64 -0.36 12.70
C ILE A 92 14.66 0.75 12.31
N ASN A 93 15.15 1.98 12.26
CA ASN A 93 14.36 3.14 11.86
C ASN A 93 14.99 3.77 10.62
N GLY A 94 14.18 4.43 9.82
CA GLY A 94 14.74 5.11 8.67
C GLY A 94 13.70 5.65 7.72
N PHE A 95 14.15 6.03 6.55
CA PHE A 95 13.27 6.47 5.49
C PHE A 95 13.73 5.96 4.13
N ILE A 96 12.75 5.75 3.28
CA ILE A 96 12.91 5.36 1.89
C ILE A 96 12.50 6.55 1.02
N ARG A 97 13.26 6.82 -0.04
CA ARG A 97 13.01 7.94 -0.97
C ARG A 97 13.10 7.51 -2.42
N ASP A 98 12.27 8.15 -3.24
CA ASP A 98 12.29 8.05 -4.70
C ASP A 98 12.34 6.62 -5.23
N THR A 99 11.71 5.68 -4.50
CA THR A 99 11.76 4.28 -4.89
C THR A 99 10.77 4.01 -6.02
N LYS A 100 11.28 3.24 -6.99
CA LYS A 100 10.52 2.73 -8.12
C LYS A 100 10.61 1.21 -8.13
N PHE A 101 9.45 0.55 -8.25
CA PHE A 101 9.36 -0.90 -8.41
C PHE A 101 8.15 -1.27 -9.26
N SER A 102 8.16 -2.48 -9.85
CA SER A 102 7.06 -2.95 -10.70
C SER A 102 6.67 -4.36 -10.30
N ILE A 103 5.36 -4.60 -10.17
CA ILE A 103 4.79 -5.89 -9.81
C ILE A 103 3.99 -6.43 -11.00
N PHE A 104 4.23 -7.70 -11.37
CA PHE A 104 3.57 -8.40 -12.48
C PHE A 104 3.65 -7.67 -13.83
N LYS A 105 4.64 -6.78 -14.04
CA LYS A 105 4.77 -5.91 -15.23
C LYS A 105 3.52 -5.06 -15.53
N LYS A 106 2.55 -5.04 -14.63
CA LYS A 106 1.25 -4.36 -14.79
C LYS A 106 1.13 -3.17 -13.84
N TYR A 107 1.64 -3.31 -12.62
CA TYR A 107 1.56 -2.28 -11.59
C TYR A 107 2.93 -1.61 -11.45
N ASP A 108 3.01 -0.36 -11.88
CA ASP A 108 4.23 0.45 -11.81
C ASP A 108 4.12 1.44 -10.65
N PHE A 109 4.92 1.18 -9.61
CA PHE A 109 5.00 2.03 -8.43
C PHE A 109 6.19 2.97 -8.57
N GLN A 110 5.95 4.24 -8.42
CA GLN A 110 6.96 5.31 -8.56
C GLN A 110 6.87 6.28 -7.38
N LYS A 111 7.95 7.05 -7.18
CA LYS A 111 8.02 8.11 -6.17
C LYS A 111 7.64 7.62 -4.77
N LEU A 112 7.90 6.34 -4.44
CA LEU A 112 7.63 5.85 -3.10
C LEU A 112 8.55 6.56 -2.12
N ASN A 113 7.95 7.27 -1.19
CA ASN A 113 8.58 7.90 -0.05
C ASN A 113 7.85 7.43 1.21
N LEU A 114 8.58 7.08 2.25
CA LEU A 114 8.01 6.69 3.53
C LEU A 114 9.04 6.76 4.64
N ILE A 115 8.56 6.84 5.88
CA ILE A 115 9.31 6.59 7.09
C ILE A 115 8.95 5.20 7.58
N PHE A 116 9.93 4.44 8.05
CA PHE A 116 9.70 3.12 8.62
C PHE A 116 10.33 2.94 9.99
N GLU A 117 9.70 2.13 10.79
CA GLU A 117 10.19 1.65 12.08
C GLU A 117 9.93 0.15 12.17
N TYR A 118 10.98 -0.63 12.43
CA TYR A 118 10.89 -2.07 12.68
C TYR A 118 11.35 -2.39 14.08
N LYS A 119 10.48 -3.04 14.86
CA LYS A 119 10.73 -3.44 16.23
C LYS A 119 9.89 -4.65 16.60
N LYS A 120 10.51 -5.69 17.17
CA LYS A 120 9.79 -6.88 17.68
C LYS A 120 8.77 -7.46 16.68
N ASP A 121 9.21 -7.81 15.49
CA ASP A 121 8.36 -8.36 14.41
C ASP A 121 7.21 -7.44 13.95
N ASN A 122 7.27 -6.16 14.30
CA ASN A 122 6.34 -5.14 13.87
C ASN A 122 7.05 -4.12 12.98
N LEU A 123 6.58 -3.97 11.74
CA LEU A 123 7.01 -2.92 10.82
C LEU A 123 5.91 -1.87 10.74
N SER A 124 6.21 -0.66 11.12
CA SER A 124 5.35 0.51 10.96
C SER A 124 5.86 1.39 9.83
N LEU A 125 4.98 1.79 8.94
CA LEU A 125 5.25 2.72 7.85
C LEU A 125 4.39 3.95 8.08
N SER A 126 5.01 5.13 8.05
CA SER A 126 4.31 6.42 8.18
C SER A 126 4.68 7.35 7.03
N ASP A 127 3.84 8.35 6.80
CA ASP A 127 4.01 9.36 5.76
C ASP A 127 4.28 8.75 4.37
N VAL A 128 3.55 7.67 4.08
CA VAL A 128 3.69 6.95 2.82
C VAL A 128 3.07 7.78 1.70
N ALA A 129 3.87 8.10 0.70
CA ALA A 129 3.43 8.71 -0.55
C ALA A 129 4.01 7.93 -1.72
N LEU A 130 3.19 7.62 -2.70
CA LEU A 130 3.62 6.91 -3.91
C LEU A 130 2.70 7.24 -5.09
N SER A 131 3.15 6.96 -6.30
CA SER A 131 2.34 6.99 -7.50
C SER A 131 2.22 5.57 -8.06
N LEU A 132 1.00 5.08 -8.23
CA LEU A 132 0.69 3.79 -8.85
C LEU A 132 0.07 4.02 -10.24
N ASN A 133 0.79 3.70 -11.30
CA ASN A 133 0.36 3.96 -12.68
C ASN A 133 -0.14 5.42 -12.87
N ASN A 134 0.61 6.40 -12.35
CA ASN A 134 0.31 7.83 -12.31
C ASN A 134 -0.86 8.26 -11.40
N LEU A 135 -1.39 7.36 -10.57
CA LEU A 135 -2.34 7.72 -9.53
C LEU A 135 -1.60 7.95 -8.20
N ASP A 136 -1.67 9.17 -7.69
CA ASP A 136 -0.99 9.51 -6.44
C ASP A 136 -1.78 8.97 -5.24
N LEU A 137 -1.11 8.21 -4.40
CA LEU A 137 -1.61 7.53 -3.22
C LEU A 137 -0.87 8.04 -1.99
N VAL A 138 -1.60 8.30 -0.93
CA VAL A 138 -1.00 8.65 0.35
C VAL A 138 -1.58 7.76 1.46
N SER A 139 -0.73 7.44 2.43
CA SER A 139 -1.14 6.74 3.65
C SER A 139 -0.46 7.37 4.85
N LYS A 140 -1.24 7.65 5.88
CA LYS A 140 -0.67 8.15 7.14
C LYS A 140 0.06 7.04 7.88
N ASN A 141 -0.49 5.82 7.84
CA ASN A 141 0.04 4.71 8.61
C ASN A 141 -0.32 3.37 7.98
N ILE A 142 0.69 2.51 7.81
CA ILE A 142 0.54 1.10 7.47
C ILE A 142 1.37 0.31 8.48
N SER A 143 0.77 -0.70 9.09
CA SER A 143 1.47 -1.61 10.00
C SER A 143 1.48 -3.03 9.46
N LEU A 144 2.60 -3.71 9.63
CA LEU A 144 2.79 -5.11 9.28
C LEU A 144 3.32 -5.83 10.51
N LYS A 145 2.55 -6.76 11.03
CA LYS A 145 2.88 -7.53 12.23
C LYS A 145 2.91 -9.02 11.93
N LYS A 146 4.00 -9.68 12.28
CA LYS A 146 4.08 -11.13 12.20
C LYS A 146 3.18 -11.77 13.26
N ILE A 147 2.29 -12.67 12.84
CA ILE A 147 1.39 -13.45 13.71
C ILE A 147 1.55 -14.92 13.34
N LYS A 148 2.31 -15.67 14.15
CA LYS A 148 2.69 -17.06 13.87
C LYS A 148 3.41 -17.14 12.51
N GLU A 149 2.77 -17.78 11.53
CA GLU A 149 3.32 -17.99 10.19
C GLU A 149 2.84 -16.94 9.16
N ASP A 150 1.90 -16.07 9.54
CA ASP A 150 1.29 -15.07 8.67
C ASP A 150 1.73 -13.66 9.06
N TYR A 151 1.56 -12.73 8.14
CA TYR A 151 1.71 -11.29 8.39
C TYR A 151 0.34 -10.64 8.36
N LEU A 152 -0.04 -9.96 9.46
CA LEU A 152 -1.20 -9.10 9.51
C LEU A 152 -0.82 -7.70 9.04
N ILE A 153 -1.47 -7.23 8.00
CA ILE A 153 -1.27 -5.90 7.43
C ILE A 153 -2.53 -5.07 7.66
N LYS A 154 -2.34 -3.89 8.26
CA LYS A 154 -3.40 -2.91 8.48
C LYS A 154 -2.92 -1.56 8.00
N GLY A 155 -3.83 -0.77 7.45
CA GLY A 155 -3.49 0.59 7.04
C GLY A 155 -4.66 1.32 6.42
N ASN A 156 -4.36 2.52 5.98
CA ASN A 156 -5.26 3.31 5.18
C ASN A 156 -4.58 3.73 3.88
N ILE A 157 -5.36 4.00 2.85
CA ILE A 157 -4.90 4.63 1.62
C ILE A 157 -5.92 5.70 1.26
N ASN A 158 -5.46 6.92 1.11
CA ASN A 158 -6.29 8.07 0.83
C ASN A 158 -5.91 8.68 -0.51
N HIS A 159 -6.92 9.17 -1.19
CA HIS A 159 -6.76 9.99 -2.37
C HIS A 159 -7.40 11.34 -2.13
N GLY A 160 -6.71 12.40 -2.50
CA GLY A 160 -7.33 13.71 -2.70
C GLY A 160 -8.23 13.70 -3.95
N LYS A 161 -8.54 14.89 -4.46
CA LYS A 161 -9.26 14.99 -5.73
C LYS A 161 -8.43 14.40 -6.86
N LEU A 162 -8.97 13.39 -7.50
CA LEU A 162 -8.34 12.61 -8.54
C LEU A 162 -9.22 12.60 -9.78
N GLU A 163 -8.66 12.94 -10.93
CA GLU A 163 -9.26 12.68 -12.23
C GLU A 163 -8.61 11.43 -12.82
N ILE A 164 -9.41 10.39 -13.03
CA ILE A 164 -8.91 9.12 -13.53
C ILE A 164 -9.01 9.12 -15.05
N GLU A 165 -7.86 9.02 -15.70
CA GLU A 165 -7.75 8.90 -17.15
C GLU A 165 -8.20 7.52 -17.66
N GLU A 166 -8.54 7.44 -18.94
CA GLU A 166 -9.09 6.24 -19.58
C GLU A 166 -8.20 5.00 -19.38
N ASN A 167 -6.89 5.13 -19.46
CA ASN A 167 -5.96 4.01 -19.26
C ASN A 167 -6.08 3.39 -17.86
N ASN A 168 -6.25 4.23 -16.86
CA ASN A 168 -6.42 3.79 -15.47
C ASN A 168 -7.84 3.27 -15.21
N LEU A 169 -8.86 3.84 -15.85
CA LEU A 169 -10.21 3.29 -15.85
C LEU A 169 -10.21 1.85 -16.40
N ASN A 170 -9.50 1.60 -17.50
CA ASN A 170 -9.36 0.28 -18.09
C ASN A 170 -8.66 -0.71 -17.16
N LEU A 171 -7.64 -0.24 -16.43
CA LEU A 171 -6.83 -1.10 -15.57
C LEU A 171 -7.53 -1.47 -14.27
N PHE A 172 -8.15 -0.48 -13.61
CA PHE A 172 -8.66 -0.63 -12.25
C PHE A 172 -10.17 -0.83 -12.16
N ILE A 173 -10.95 -0.27 -13.07
CA ILE A 173 -12.41 -0.20 -12.97
C ILE A 173 -13.12 -1.11 -13.97
N ARG A 174 -12.71 -1.13 -15.23
CA ARG A 174 -13.35 -1.99 -16.25
C ARG A 174 -13.40 -3.49 -15.90
N PRO A 175 -12.43 -4.10 -15.23
CA PRO A 175 -12.57 -5.50 -14.80
C PRO A 175 -13.81 -5.77 -13.94
N PHE A 176 -14.29 -4.76 -13.22
CA PHE A 176 -15.46 -4.84 -12.33
C PHE A 176 -16.75 -4.35 -12.98
N LEU A 177 -16.65 -3.45 -13.96
CA LEU A 177 -17.79 -2.83 -14.65
C LEU A 177 -17.84 -3.23 -16.11
N LYS A 178 -17.99 -4.53 -16.37
CA LYS A 178 -18.11 -5.06 -17.74
C LYS A 178 -19.35 -4.48 -18.45
N GLY A 179 -19.14 -3.98 -19.68
CA GLY A 179 -20.23 -3.45 -20.50
C GLY A 179 -20.65 -2.00 -20.21
N VAL A 180 -20.00 -1.35 -19.25
CA VAL A 180 -20.21 0.08 -18.94
C VAL A 180 -19.09 0.89 -19.57
N ASP A 181 -19.43 1.85 -20.42
CA ASP A 181 -18.47 2.78 -21.01
C ASP A 181 -18.40 4.06 -20.18
N LEU A 182 -17.40 4.10 -19.30
CA LEU A 182 -17.07 5.29 -18.51
C LEU A 182 -16.24 6.24 -19.36
N LYS A 183 -16.66 7.52 -19.40
CA LYS A 183 -15.92 8.58 -20.11
C LYS A 183 -15.01 9.37 -19.19
N LYS A 184 -15.45 9.63 -17.96
CA LYS A 184 -14.76 10.49 -17.01
C LYS A 184 -15.07 10.02 -15.60
N LEU A 185 -14.10 10.12 -14.72
CA LEU A 185 -14.31 9.86 -13.29
C LEU A 185 -13.45 10.80 -12.46
N LYS A 186 -14.11 11.65 -11.67
CA LYS A 186 -13.47 12.50 -10.66
C LYS A 186 -13.93 12.06 -9.29
N LEU A 187 -12.99 11.73 -8.44
CA LEU A 187 -13.30 11.25 -7.09
C LEU A 187 -12.23 11.61 -6.07
N SER A 188 -12.61 11.50 -4.80
CA SER A 188 -11.69 11.37 -3.66
C SER A 188 -12.09 10.18 -2.81
N SER A 189 -11.18 9.57 -2.08
CA SER A 189 -11.50 8.43 -1.24
C SER A 189 -10.63 8.30 0.00
N ASN A 190 -11.25 7.76 1.06
CA ASN A 190 -10.58 7.29 2.27
C ASN A 190 -10.85 5.80 2.40
N ASN A 191 -9.78 5.00 2.43
CA ASN A 191 -9.88 3.56 2.40
C ASN A 191 -9.08 2.96 3.55
N ASP A 192 -9.74 2.20 4.41
CA ASP A 192 -9.10 1.41 5.47
C ASP A 192 -9.10 -0.05 5.08
N PHE A 193 -7.99 -0.72 5.33
CA PHE A 193 -7.86 -2.14 5.03
C PHE A 193 -7.16 -2.90 6.14
N THR A 194 -7.54 -4.15 6.25
CA THR A 194 -6.86 -5.16 7.07
C THR A 194 -6.89 -6.48 6.32
N PHE A 195 -5.75 -7.15 6.22
CA PHE A 195 -5.66 -8.48 5.62
C PHE A 195 -4.47 -9.26 6.16
N LYS A 196 -4.46 -10.56 5.95
CA LYS A 196 -3.33 -11.44 6.24
C LYS A 196 -2.64 -11.87 4.96
N VAL A 197 -1.35 -12.03 5.03
CA VAL A 197 -0.53 -12.62 3.96
C VAL A 197 0.23 -13.80 4.52
N ASN A 198 0.07 -14.96 3.91
CA ASN A 198 0.81 -16.15 4.31
C ASN A 198 2.21 -16.20 3.66
N LYS A 199 3.04 -17.20 4.03
CA LYS A 199 4.38 -17.41 3.47
C LYS A 199 4.41 -17.63 1.94
N LYS A 200 3.27 -17.99 1.32
CA LYS A 200 3.12 -18.12 -0.14
C LYS A 200 2.66 -16.84 -0.81
N PHE A 201 2.66 -15.71 -0.09
CA PHE A 201 2.15 -14.41 -0.54
C PHE A 201 0.68 -14.43 -0.96
N GLN A 202 -0.13 -15.34 -0.39
CA GLN A 202 -1.57 -15.37 -0.63
C GLN A 202 -2.27 -14.48 0.39
N LEU A 203 -3.17 -13.64 -0.11
CA LEU A 203 -3.98 -12.72 0.68
C LEU A 203 -5.19 -13.47 1.26
N ASN A 204 -5.39 -13.32 2.57
CA ASN A 204 -6.49 -13.92 3.31
C ASN A 204 -7.14 -12.87 4.23
N ASP A 205 -8.36 -13.14 4.65
CA ASP A 205 -9.11 -12.38 5.66
C ASP A 205 -9.17 -10.86 5.35
N LEU A 206 -9.37 -10.51 4.06
CA LEU A 206 -9.50 -9.11 3.67
C LEU A 206 -10.76 -8.48 4.28
N VAL A 207 -10.55 -7.41 5.02
CA VAL A 207 -11.56 -6.45 5.46
C VAL A 207 -11.21 -5.10 4.83
N PHE A 208 -12.16 -4.51 4.15
CA PHE A 208 -11.97 -3.24 3.45
C PHE A 208 -13.18 -2.33 3.70
N ASN A 209 -12.91 -1.11 4.15
CA ASN A 209 -13.90 -0.05 4.32
C ASN A 209 -13.47 1.16 3.50
N SER A 210 -14.39 1.68 2.71
CA SER A 210 -14.10 2.84 1.85
C SER A 210 -15.24 3.84 1.91
N LYS A 211 -14.87 5.11 2.04
CA LYS A 211 -15.73 6.26 1.79
C LYS A 211 -15.21 6.96 0.54
N ILE A 212 -16.04 7.01 -0.51
CA ILE A 212 -15.70 7.61 -1.80
C ILE A 212 -16.65 8.79 -2.02
N LEU A 213 -16.08 9.92 -2.37
CA LEU A 213 -16.82 11.07 -2.87
C LEU A 213 -16.55 11.17 -4.37
N ILE A 214 -17.57 11.00 -5.18
CA ILE A 214 -17.49 11.11 -6.63
C ILE A 214 -18.03 12.48 -7.00
N ASP A 215 -17.15 13.38 -7.46
CA ASP A 215 -17.53 14.71 -7.91
C ASP A 215 -18.34 14.61 -9.21
N GLU A 216 -17.87 13.77 -10.14
CA GLU A 216 -18.54 13.55 -11.43
C GLU A 216 -18.09 12.25 -12.08
N PHE A 217 -19.03 11.50 -12.64
CA PHE A 217 -18.73 10.50 -13.66
C PHE A 217 -19.83 10.44 -14.71
N SER A 218 -19.52 9.97 -15.91
CA SER A 218 -20.49 9.84 -16.98
C SER A 218 -20.42 8.46 -17.64
N ILE A 219 -21.61 7.92 -17.93
CA ILE A 219 -21.78 6.62 -18.56
C ILE A 219 -22.51 6.82 -19.89
N ILE A 220 -22.05 6.18 -20.96
CA ILE A 220 -22.76 6.18 -22.25
C ILE A 220 -24.06 5.39 -22.09
N ASN A 221 -25.15 6.04 -22.44
CA ASN A 221 -26.46 5.41 -22.49
C ASN A 221 -26.57 4.50 -23.74
N LYS A 222 -26.59 3.20 -23.51
CA LYS A 222 -26.79 2.17 -24.56
C LYS A 222 -28.24 1.71 -24.66
N PHE A 223 -29.15 2.24 -23.83
CA PHE A 223 -30.55 1.86 -23.87
C PHE A 223 -31.24 2.50 -25.06
N LYS A 224 -31.85 1.68 -25.91
CA LYS A 224 -32.63 2.14 -27.08
C LYS A 224 -34.06 2.53 -26.68
N ILE A 225 -34.21 3.44 -25.71
CA ILE A 225 -35.50 3.84 -25.16
C ILE A 225 -35.95 5.25 -25.55
N LYS A 226 -35.24 5.90 -26.49
CA LYS A 226 -35.61 7.27 -26.97
C LYS A 226 -37.01 7.34 -27.55
N ASN A 227 -37.54 6.22 -28.09
CA ASN A 227 -38.92 6.17 -28.59
C ASN A 227 -39.97 6.35 -27.47
N PHE A 228 -39.63 5.95 -26.25
CA PHE A 228 -40.51 6.06 -25.07
C PHE A 228 -40.17 7.29 -24.20
N LEU A 229 -38.92 7.70 -24.20
CA LEU A 229 -38.38 8.83 -23.46
C LEU A 229 -37.56 9.73 -24.39
N PRO A 230 -38.23 10.62 -25.17
CA PRO A 230 -37.53 11.41 -26.21
C PRO A 230 -36.42 12.31 -25.69
N ASN A 231 -36.56 12.78 -24.44
CA ASN A 231 -35.64 13.72 -23.81
C ASN A 231 -34.47 13.02 -23.09
N ILE A 232 -34.38 11.69 -23.18
CA ILE A 232 -33.28 10.95 -22.54
C ILE A 232 -31.95 11.26 -23.19
N LYS A 233 -30.94 11.52 -22.38
CA LYS A 233 -29.59 11.89 -22.84
C LYS A 233 -28.82 10.67 -23.39
N ASP A 234 -27.88 10.92 -24.29
CA ASP A 234 -26.95 9.91 -24.80
C ASP A 234 -25.86 9.52 -23.78
N SER A 235 -25.74 10.27 -22.72
CA SER A 235 -24.92 9.90 -21.56
C SER A 235 -25.62 10.33 -20.28
N PHE A 236 -25.56 9.46 -19.29
CA PHE A 236 -26.00 9.77 -17.93
C PHE A 236 -24.83 10.39 -17.18
N ILE A 237 -25.09 11.51 -16.52
CA ILE A 237 -24.10 12.21 -15.70
C ILE A 237 -24.48 12.02 -14.26
N PHE A 238 -23.53 11.51 -13.48
CA PHE A 238 -23.64 11.32 -12.05
C PHE A 238 -22.75 12.36 -11.37
N SER A 239 -23.25 13.05 -10.37
CA SER A 239 -22.51 14.07 -9.64
C SER A 239 -22.82 14.03 -8.15
N ASN A 240 -21.88 14.53 -7.35
CA ASN A 240 -22.04 14.65 -5.90
C ASN A 240 -22.39 13.32 -5.20
N HIS A 241 -21.88 12.18 -5.72
CA HIS A 241 -22.16 10.89 -5.10
C HIS A 241 -21.29 10.64 -3.89
N GLU A 242 -21.91 10.30 -2.76
CA GLU A 242 -21.25 9.71 -1.61
C GLU A 242 -21.46 8.20 -1.64
N LEU A 243 -20.37 7.44 -1.59
CA LEU A 243 -20.38 5.98 -1.67
C LEU A 243 -19.66 5.37 -0.45
N LEU A 244 -20.34 4.49 0.25
CA LEU A 244 -19.78 3.71 1.35
C LEU A 244 -19.67 2.26 0.92
N ILE A 245 -18.47 1.68 1.03
CA ILE A 245 -18.21 0.27 0.72
C ILE A 245 -17.67 -0.39 1.99
N LYS A 246 -18.26 -1.52 2.37
CA LYS A 246 -17.74 -2.40 3.41
C LYS A 246 -17.63 -3.81 2.85
N TYR A 247 -16.45 -4.36 2.89
CA TYR A 247 -16.16 -5.69 2.38
C TYR A 247 -15.51 -6.56 3.45
N THR A 248 -15.98 -7.78 3.55
CA THR A 248 -15.35 -8.90 4.25
C THR A 248 -15.42 -10.13 3.35
N LYS A 249 -14.77 -11.22 3.72
CA LYS A 249 -14.73 -12.45 2.92
C LYS A 249 -16.11 -12.89 2.40
N ASP A 250 -17.16 -12.81 3.24
CA ASP A 250 -18.49 -13.32 2.94
C ASP A 250 -19.56 -12.25 2.73
N ASN A 251 -19.20 -10.97 2.91
CA ASN A 251 -20.16 -9.87 2.85
C ASN A 251 -19.58 -8.69 2.05
N LEU A 252 -20.42 -8.15 1.17
CA LEU A 252 -20.20 -6.88 0.52
C LEU A 252 -21.40 -5.99 0.75
N TYR A 253 -21.19 -4.83 1.35
CA TYR A 253 -22.19 -3.80 1.51
C TYR A 253 -21.74 -2.55 0.77
N ILE A 254 -22.59 -2.05 -0.13
CA ILE A 254 -22.39 -0.79 -0.84
C ILE A 254 -23.65 0.04 -0.62
N ASN A 255 -23.47 1.29 -0.19
CA ASN A 255 -24.53 2.27 -0.09
C ASN A 255 -24.09 3.56 -0.76
N GLY A 256 -24.92 4.13 -1.60
CA GLY A 256 -24.61 5.35 -2.31
C GLY A 256 -25.81 6.25 -2.52
N ALA A 257 -25.53 7.56 -2.57
CA ALA A 257 -26.51 8.58 -2.91
C ALA A 257 -25.82 9.74 -3.64
N GLY A 258 -26.54 10.36 -4.57
CA GLY A 258 -26.05 11.54 -5.30
C GLY A 258 -27.00 11.94 -6.42
N ASP A 259 -26.57 12.88 -7.21
CA ASP A 259 -27.38 13.42 -8.31
C ASP A 259 -27.16 12.60 -9.58
N ILE A 260 -28.22 12.41 -10.34
CA ILE A 260 -28.18 11.83 -11.69
C ILE A 260 -28.91 12.72 -12.70
N LEU A 261 -28.28 12.99 -13.81
CA LEU A 261 -28.87 13.69 -14.94
C LEU A 261 -29.10 12.73 -16.09
N THR A 262 -30.34 12.28 -16.23
CA THR A 262 -30.79 11.38 -17.31
C THR A 262 -31.54 12.12 -18.41
N GLN A 263 -32.21 13.22 -18.06
CA GLN A 263 -32.97 14.10 -18.94
C GLN A 263 -32.55 15.56 -18.75
N ASN A 264 -33.50 16.45 -18.50
CA ASN A 264 -33.26 17.91 -18.41
C ASN A 264 -33.07 18.43 -16.99
N LYS A 265 -33.39 17.62 -15.98
CA LYS A 265 -33.24 17.95 -14.56
C LYS A 265 -32.48 16.86 -13.83
N ASN A 266 -31.81 17.24 -12.78
CA ASN A 266 -31.18 16.28 -11.87
C ASN A 266 -32.25 15.65 -10.99
N ASP A 267 -32.14 14.32 -10.85
CA ASP A 267 -32.88 13.54 -9.87
C ASP A 267 -31.90 13.05 -8.79
N ILE A 268 -32.41 12.69 -7.63
CA ILE A 268 -31.61 12.12 -6.55
C ILE A 268 -31.67 10.60 -6.66
N LEU A 269 -30.55 10.00 -6.97
CA LEU A 269 -30.40 8.55 -7.00
C LEU A 269 -29.86 8.04 -5.66
N THR A 270 -30.58 7.11 -5.03
CA THR A 270 -30.08 6.34 -3.90
C THR A 270 -30.02 4.86 -4.27
N TYR A 271 -29.03 4.16 -3.79
CA TYR A 271 -28.90 2.73 -4.05
C TYR A 271 -28.16 2.01 -2.93
N SER A 272 -28.53 0.77 -2.71
CA SER A 272 -27.81 -0.12 -1.81
C SER A 272 -27.67 -1.52 -2.42
N ILE A 273 -26.50 -2.11 -2.22
CA ILE A 273 -26.16 -3.47 -2.60
C ILE A 273 -25.72 -4.18 -1.35
N ASN A 274 -26.36 -5.29 -1.04
CA ASN A 274 -25.98 -6.13 0.10
C ASN A 274 -25.82 -7.57 -0.40
N LYS A 275 -24.59 -8.03 -0.46
CA LYS A 275 -24.24 -9.41 -0.82
C LYS A 275 -23.79 -10.14 0.44
N LYS A 276 -24.49 -11.23 0.79
CA LYS A 276 -24.13 -12.17 1.85
C LYS A 276 -23.99 -13.56 1.25
N LYS A 277 -22.77 -14.07 1.19
CA LYS A 277 -22.45 -15.32 0.48
C LYS A 277 -23.00 -15.28 -0.95
N ASP A 278 -24.03 -16.11 -1.25
CA ASP A 278 -24.64 -16.23 -2.59
C ASP A 278 -25.91 -15.38 -2.77
N ILE A 279 -26.37 -14.70 -1.71
CA ILE A 279 -27.57 -13.84 -1.74
C ILE A 279 -27.15 -12.42 -2.07
N LEU A 280 -27.78 -11.83 -3.08
CA LEU A 280 -27.59 -10.44 -3.51
C LEU A 280 -28.92 -9.69 -3.41
N ASP A 281 -28.97 -8.71 -2.50
CA ASP A 281 -30.09 -7.76 -2.39
C ASP A 281 -29.65 -6.42 -3.04
N PHE A 282 -30.50 -5.92 -3.93
CA PHE A 282 -30.32 -4.64 -4.57
C PHE A 282 -31.55 -3.78 -4.34
N LYS A 283 -31.36 -2.53 -3.87
CA LYS A 283 -32.42 -1.53 -3.72
C LYS A 283 -31.97 -0.25 -4.40
N THR A 284 -32.90 0.41 -5.10
CA THR A 284 -32.66 1.72 -5.71
C THR A 284 -33.91 2.56 -5.63
N SER A 285 -33.72 3.86 -5.54
CA SER A 285 -34.76 4.88 -5.59
C SER A 285 -34.26 6.05 -6.40
N LEU A 286 -35.15 6.59 -7.20
CA LEU A 286 -34.94 7.77 -8.06
C LEU A 286 -36.01 8.80 -7.74
#